data_d0fc1e1de525424b6070fefd8547ea13
#
_entry.id   d0fc1e1de525424b6070fefd8547ea13
#
_cell.length_a   1.000
_cell.length_b   1.000
_cell.length_c   1.000
_cell.angle_alpha   90.00
_cell.angle_beta   90.00
_cell.angle_gamma   90.00
#
_symmetry.space_group_name_H-M   'P 1'
#
loop_
_entity.id
_entity.type
_entity.pdbx_description
1 polymer ?
#
loop_
_entity_poly.entity_id
_entity_poly.type
_entity_poly.pdbx_seq_one_letter_code
_entity_poly.pdbx_strand_id
1 'polypeptide(L)'
;MEAGKPLKYSSVAISSKPGAGRSTLLKNLKSHLEPLSWEFFSGGDWSRQYAIQAGRQNPNDPKHHKATDYGDEVDHQIDLAMREKISDPAVHMAIESWIAGWNARGFKHVLKVLLMCDEALRIDRIVNRDNITVDEAKAHLREREEANIAKWKRMYG
;
A
#
# COMPACT_ATOMS: atom_id res chain seq x y z
N MET A 1 8.89 18.11 20.32
CA MET A 1 10.00 17.86 19.35
C MET A 1 10.89 19.09 19.38
N GLU A 2 12.18 18.93 19.62
CA GLU A 2 13.13 20.03 19.53
C GLU A 2 13.10 20.62 18.12
N ALA A 3 12.76 21.92 18.03
CA ALA A 3 12.79 22.64 16.79
C ALA A 3 14.23 22.74 16.27
N GLY A 4 14.54 22.14 15.13
CA GLY A 4 15.76 22.43 14.41
C GLY A 4 16.61 21.28 13.86
N LYS A 5 16.30 20.00 14.14
CA LYS A 5 17.08 18.91 13.53
C LYS A 5 16.47 18.53 12.19
N PRO A 6 17.21 18.66 11.07
CA PRO A 6 16.68 18.28 9.75
C PRO A 6 16.32 16.81 9.75
N LEU A 7 15.16 16.46 9.15
CA LEU A 7 14.75 15.08 8.98
C LEU A 7 15.77 14.35 8.09
N LYS A 8 16.20 13.17 8.50
CA LYS A 8 17.13 12.34 7.73
C LYS A 8 16.53 11.90 6.38
N TYR A 9 15.21 11.74 6.34
CA TYR A 9 14.47 11.35 5.15
C TYR A 9 13.34 12.35 4.89
N SER A 10 13.14 12.70 3.64
CA SER A 10 12.05 13.59 3.24
C SER A 10 10.76 12.82 2.92
N SER A 11 10.86 11.52 2.64
CA SER A 11 9.70 10.69 2.33
C SER A 11 9.80 9.30 2.95
N VAL A 12 8.66 8.61 3.07
CA VAL A 12 8.54 7.25 3.61
C VAL A 12 7.75 6.38 2.65
N ALA A 13 8.27 5.20 2.34
CA ALA A 13 7.61 4.18 1.53
C ALA A 13 7.36 2.92 2.37
N ILE A 14 6.10 2.58 2.62
CA ILE A 14 5.68 1.48 3.48
C ILE A 14 5.19 0.32 2.62
N SER A 15 5.90 -0.80 2.68
CA SER A 15 5.53 -2.06 2.03
C SER A 15 5.01 -3.06 3.04
N SER A 16 4.03 -3.86 2.66
CA SER A 16 3.65 -5.05 3.44
C SER A 16 2.75 -5.99 2.64
N LYS A 17 2.63 -7.21 3.09
CA LYS A 17 1.57 -8.14 2.68
C LYS A 17 0.20 -7.68 3.22
N PRO A 18 -0.93 -8.12 2.61
CA PRO A 18 -2.28 -7.84 3.12
C PRO A 18 -2.45 -8.30 4.58
N GLY A 19 -3.24 -7.56 5.36
CA GLY A 19 -3.50 -7.87 6.77
C GLY A 19 -2.39 -7.50 7.75
N ALA A 20 -1.22 -7.04 7.28
CA ALA A 20 -0.10 -6.68 8.16
C ALA A 20 -0.30 -5.37 8.96
N GLY A 21 -1.29 -4.55 8.61
CA GLY A 21 -1.59 -3.31 9.35
C GLY A 21 -1.01 -2.04 8.71
N ARG A 22 -0.63 -2.08 7.44
CA ARG A 22 -0.03 -0.96 6.69
C ARG A 22 -0.87 0.31 6.74
N SER A 23 -2.17 0.22 6.45
CA SER A 23 -3.08 1.37 6.48
C SER A 23 -3.24 1.96 7.89
N THR A 24 -3.17 1.11 8.93
CA THR A 24 -3.16 1.57 10.32
C THR A 24 -1.89 2.35 10.64
N LEU A 25 -0.74 1.84 10.18
CA LEU A 25 0.54 2.55 10.33
C LEU A 25 0.51 3.90 9.60
N LEU A 26 0.02 3.93 8.35
CA LEU A 26 -0.09 5.19 7.59
C LEU A 26 -1.01 6.20 8.30
N LYS A 27 -2.15 5.72 8.85
CA LYS A 27 -3.08 6.56 9.62
C LYS A 27 -2.41 7.14 10.87
N ASN A 28 -1.64 6.34 11.59
CA ASN A 28 -0.91 6.80 12.77
C ASN A 28 0.18 7.81 12.40
N LEU A 29 0.93 7.56 11.31
CA LEU A 29 1.90 8.52 10.79
C LEU A 29 1.25 9.84 10.39
N LYS A 30 0.06 9.78 9.80
CA LYS A 30 -0.67 10.97 9.37
C LYS A 30 -0.91 11.93 10.54
N SER A 31 -1.36 11.45 11.69
CA SER A 31 -1.61 12.30 12.87
C SER A 31 -0.38 13.05 13.37
N HIS A 32 0.82 12.53 13.10
CA HIS A 32 2.09 13.13 13.53
C HIS A 32 2.76 13.98 12.45
N LEU A 33 2.59 13.62 11.18
CA LEU A 33 3.34 14.23 10.07
C LEU A 33 2.50 15.28 9.30
N GLU A 34 1.17 15.19 9.30
CA GLU A 34 0.29 16.16 8.66
C GLU A 34 0.53 17.61 9.17
N PRO A 35 0.72 17.84 10.50
CA PRO A 35 1.07 19.17 10.99
C PRO A 35 2.42 19.71 10.49
N LEU A 36 3.26 18.83 9.92
CA LEU A 36 4.55 19.14 9.31
C LEU A 36 4.47 19.28 7.78
N SER A 37 3.26 19.43 7.24
CA SER A 37 2.98 19.55 5.79
C SER A 37 3.38 18.33 4.98
N TRP A 38 3.29 17.13 5.55
CA TRP A 38 3.46 15.89 4.81
C TRP A 38 2.18 15.50 4.07
N GLU A 39 2.35 15.01 2.86
CA GLU A 39 1.28 14.41 2.06
C GLU A 39 1.24 12.89 2.24
N PHE A 40 0.08 12.28 1.91
CA PHE A 40 -0.15 10.84 2.12
C PHE A 40 -0.77 10.23 0.88
N PHE A 41 -0.27 9.06 0.47
CA PHE A 41 -0.80 8.33 -0.67
C PHE A 41 -0.94 6.84 -0.32
N SER A 42 -2.15 6.31 -0.49
CA SER A 42 -2.44 4.88 -0.36
C SER A 42 -2.75 4.27 -1.73
N GLY A 43 -1.90 3.36 -2.17
CA GLY A 43 -2.12 2.62 -3.42
C GLY A 43 -3.38 1.75 -3.35
N GLY A 44 -3.70 1.21 -2.18
CA GLY A 44 -4.92 0.43 -1.98
C GLY A 44 -6.19 1.28 -2.09
N ASP A 45 -6.19 2.51 -1.56
CA ASP A 45 -7.34 3.42 -1.67
C ASP A 45 -7.50 3.91 -3.11
N TRP A 46 -6.41 4.25 -3.76
CA TRP A 46 -6.44 4.65 -5.16
C TRP A 46 -7.01 3.54 -6.05
N SER A 47 -6.55 2.31 -5.89
CA SER A 47 -7.05 1.15 -6.65
C SER A 47 -8.55 0.93 -6.43
N ARG A 48 -9.03 1.05 -5.19
CA ARG A 48 -10.48 0.94 -4.90
C ARG A 48 -11.29 2.03 -5.58
N GLN A 49 -10.84 3.28 -5.49
CA GLN A 49 -11.53 4.40 -6.13
C GLN A 49 -11.60 4.22 -7.65
N TYR A 50 -10.50 3.79 -8.26
CA TYR A 50 -10.46 3.47 -9.68
C TYR A 50 -11.47 2.37 -10.04
N ALA A 51 -11.52 1.28 -9.26
CA ALA A 51 -12.46 0.18 -9.50
C ALA A 51 -13.92 0.62 -9.41
N ILE A 52 -14.25 1.46 -8.44
CA ILE A 52 -15.59 2.03 -8.28
C ILE A 52 -15.95 2.91 -9.47
N GLN A 53 -15.05 3.82 -9.88
CA GLN A 53 -15.28 4.71 -11.01
C GLN A 53 -15.40 3.96 -12.34
N ALA A 54 -14.66 2.86 -12.49
CA ALA A 54 -14.75 1.97 -13.66
C ALA A 54 -15.94 1.00 -13.62
N GLY A 55 -16.82 1.09 -12.59
CA GLY A 55 -17.98 0.21 -12.44
C GLY A 55 -17.63 -1.25 -12.13
N ARG A 56 -16.40 -1.52 -11.70
CA ARG A 56 -15.88 -2.87 -11.42
C ARG A 56 -16.04 -3.27 -9.95
N GLN A 57 -16.34 -2.33 -9.07
CA GLN A 57 -16.58 -2.56 -7.65
C GLN A 57 -17.79 -1.76 -7.16
N ASN A 58 -18.67 -2.42 -6.39
CA ASN A 58 -19.76 -1.73 -5.71
C ASN A 58 -19.21 -0.87 -4.57
N PRO A 59 -19.48 0.44 -4.50
CA PRO A 59 -19.00 1.31 -3.43
C PRO A 59 -19.51 0.91 -2.04
N ASN A 60 -20.64 0.18 -1.98
CA ASN A 60 -21.25 -0.31 -0.74
C ASN A 60 -20.78 -1.73 -0.36
N ASP A 61 -19.96 -2.38 -1.19
CA ASP A 61 -19.39 -3.69 -0.89
C ASP A 61 -17.94 -3.51 -0.44
N PRO A 62 -17.65 -3.66 0.88
CA PRO A 62 -16.28 -3.56 1.39
C PRO A 62 -15.40 -4.73 0.98
N LYS A 63 -15.96 -5.77 0.33
CA LYS A 63 -15.20 -6.93 -0.11
C LYS A 63 -14.12 -6.53 -1.11
N HIS A 64 -12.98 -7.18 -0.97
CA HIS A 64 -11.79 -6.87 -1.72
C HIS A 64 -11.99 -7.01 -3.22
N HIS A 65 -11.54 -5.98 -3.95
CA HIS A 65 -11.26 -6.15 -5.36
C HIS A 65 -10.17 -7.24 -5.52
N LYS A 66 -10.34 -8.09 -6.51
CA LYS A 66 -9.32 -9.07 -6.87
C LYS A 66 -8.13 -8.35 -7.49
N ALA A 67 -6.92 -8.86 -7.26
CA ALA A 67 -5.71 -8.32 -7.88
C ALA A 67 -5.74 -8.37 -9.43
N THR A 68 -6.68 -9.14 -9.98
CA THR A 68 -6.90 -9.33 -11.41
C THR A 68 -7.99 -8.45 -11.99
N ASP A 69 -8.65 -7.61 -11.17
CA ASP A 69 -9.75 -6.74 -11.63
C ASP A 69 -9.27 -5.58 -12.51
N TYR A 70 -7.95 -5.32 -12.50
CA TYR A 70 -7.29 -4.33 -13.35
C TYR A 70 -6.28 -5.01 -14.26
N GLY A 71 -6.12 -4.48 -15.47
CA GLY A 71 -5.01 -4.88 -16.32
C GLY A 71 -3.66 -4.47 -15.72
N ASP A 72 -2.59 -5.17 -16.10
CA ASP A 72 -1.22 -4.85 -15.66
C ASP A 72 -0.84 -3.38 -15.94
N GLU A 73 -1.43 -2.77 -16.98
CA GLU A 73 -1.23 -1.36 -17.35
C GLU A 73 -1.68 -0.40 -16.23
N VAL A 74 -2.84 -0.63 -15.62
CA VAL A 74 -3.38 0.23 -14.56
C VAL A 74 -2.48 0.14 -13.32
N ASP A 75 -2.08 -1.06 -12.94
CA ASP A 75 -1.16 -1.25 -11.83
C ASP A 75 0.20 -0.57 -12.08
N HIS A 76 0.71 -0.65 -13.32
CA HIS A 76 1.94 0.01 -13.71
C HIS A 76 1.83 1.53 -13.60
N GLN A 77 0.70 2.12 -14.03
CA GLN A 77 0.46 3.55 -13.88
C GLN A 77 0.41 3.99 -12.41
N ILE A 78 -0.20 3.18 -11.53
CA ILE A 78 -0.20 3.45 -10.07
C ILE A 78 1.23 3.46 -9.52
N ASP A 79 2.03 2.48 -9.90
CA ASP A 79 3.41 2.35 -9.44
C ASP A 79 4.29 3.51 -9.94
N LEU A 80 4.10 3.92 -11.20
CA LEU A 80 4.78 5.10 -11.76
C LEU A 80 4.36 6.38 -11.05
N ALA A 81 3.07 6.58 -10.81
CA ALA A 81 2.56 7.75 -10.08
C ALA A 81 3.12 7.82 -8.64
N MET A 82 3.20 6.67 -7.94
CA MET A 82 3.84 6.64 -6.63
C MET A 82 5.32 7.02 -6.71
N ARG A 83 6.04 6.47 -7.70
CA ARG A 83 7.45 6.74 -7.89
C ARG A 83 7.72 8.20 -8.21
N GLU A 84 6.90 8.80 -9.08
CA GLU A 84 6.96 10.22 -9.43
C GLU A 84 6.78 11.10 -8.20
N LYS A 85 5.73 10.85 -7.41
CA LYS A 85 5.41 11.62 -6.20
C LYS A 85 6.55 11.68 -5.18
N ILE A 86 7.34 10.62 -5.05
CA ILE A 86 8.44 10.54 -4.09
C ILE A 86 9.82 10.77 -4.71
N SER A 87 9.89 11.15 -5.99
CA SER A 87 11.16 11.35 -6.69
C SER A 87 11.87 12.63 -6.27
N ASP A 88 11.11 13.67 -5.94
CA ASP A 88 11.63 14.95 -5.52
C ASP A 88 11.98 14.94 -4.02
N PRO A 89 13.25 15.13 -3.64
CA PRO A 89 13.65 15.19 -2.23
C PRO A 89 13.11 16.41 -1.47
N ALA A 90 12.57 17.42 -2.16
CA ALA A 90 11.91 18.56 -1.53
C ALA A 90 10.47 18.25 -1.08
N VAL A 91 9.87 17.18 -1.62
CA VAL A 91 8.51 16.77 -1.25
C VAL A 91 8.54 15.90 0.01
N HIS A 92 7.67 16.20 0.95
CA HIS A 92 7.46 15.41 2.15
C HIS A 92 6.22 14.53 1.98
N MET A 93 6.44 13.22 1.78
CA MET A 93 5.34 12.30 1.48
C MET A 93 5.50 10.94 2.14
N ALA A 94 4.40 10.40 2.66
CA ALA A 94 4.30 9.01 3.08
C ALA A 94 3.41 8.24 2.10
N ILE A 95 3.98 7.22 1.47
CA ILE A 95 3.25 6.34 0.55
C ILE A 95 3.15 4.94 1.13
N GLU A 96 2.05 4.27 0.84
CA GLU A 96 1.88 2.85 1.16
C GLU A 96 1.33 2.07 -0.02
N SER A 97 1.93 0.94 -0.29
CA SER A 97 1.43 -0.09 -1.19
C SER A 97 2.11 -1.41 -0.87
N TRP A 98 1.74 -2.47 -1.56
CA TRP A 98 2.42 -3.75 -1.36
C TRP A 98 3.91 -3.66 -1.72
N ILE A 99 4.25 -2.95 -2.81
CA ILE A 99 5.61 -2.80 -3.32
C ILE A 99 6.15 -1.36 -3.26
N ALA A 100 5.65 -0.53 -2.33
CA ALA A 100 6.08 0.87 -2.21
C ALA A 100 7.61 1.02 -2.07
N GLY A 101 8.26 0.12 -1.33
CA GLY A 101 9.72 0.10 -1.20
C GLY A 101 10.44 -0.21 -2.51
N TRP A 102 9.85 -1.07 -3.38
CA TRP A 102 10.35 -1.31 -4.72
C TRP A 102 10.20 -0.06 -5.59
N ASN A 103 9.06 0.61 -5.54
CA ASN A 103 8.82 1.85 -6.26
C ASN A 103 9.79 2.96 -5.82
N ALA A 104 10.23 2.95 -4.57
CA ALA A 104 11.21 3.86 -4.00
C ALA A 104 12.69 3.45 -4.23
N ARG A 105 12.95 2.37 -5.03
CA ARG A 105 14.32 1.91 -5.28
C ARG A 105 15.16 3.00 -5.93
N GLY A 106 16.41 3.14 -5.49
CA GLY A 106 17.34 4.16 -5.95
C GLY A 106 17.24 5.51 -5.23
N PHE A 107 16.13 5.83 -4.57
CA PHE A 107 15.98 7.08 -3.82
C PHE A 107 16.57 6.97 -2.41
N LYS A 108 17.65 7.72 -2.14
CA LYS A 108 18.34 7.72 -0.84
C LYS A 108 17.62 8.56 0.22
N HIS A 109 16.84 9.54 -0.20
CA HIS A 109 16.05 10.41 0.67
C HIS A 109 14.72 9.78 1.14
N VAL A 110 14.39 8.58 0.65
CA VAL A 110 13.18 7.85 1.02
C VAL A 110 13.50 6.75 2.01
N LEU A 111 12.89 6.81 3.20
CA LEU A 111 12.89 5.70 4.16
C LEU A 111 11.99 4.57 3.65
N LYS A 112 12.59 3.41 3.41
CA LYS A 112 11.87 2.20 2.99
C LYS A 112 11.58 1.33 4.19
N VAL A 113 10.30 1.11 4.46
CA VAL A 113 9.81 0.30 5.58
C VAL A 113 9.14 -0.96 5.04
N LEU A 114 9.59 -2.13 5.47
CA LEU A 114 8.90 -3.40 5.26
C LEU A 114 8.22 -3.80 6.57
N LEU A 115 6.89 -3.69 6.59
CA LEU A 115 6.09 -4.10 7.74
C LEU A 115 5.81 -5.59 7.67
N MET A 116 6.36 -6.34 8.61
CA MET A 116 6.16 -7.78 8.77
C MET A 116 5.08 -8.07 9.81
N CYS A 117 4.33 -9.13 9.59
CA CYS A 117 3.30 -9.59 10.51
C CYS A 117 3.15 -11.11 10.38
N ASP A 118 2.95 -11.77 11.50
CA ASP A 118 2.66 -13.20 11.54
C ASP A 118 1.42 -13.55 10.70
N GLU A 119 1.47 -14.69 10.02
CA GLU A 119 0.39 -15.10 9.11
C GLU A 119 -0.92 -15.36 9.87
N ALA A 120 -0.86 -15.98 11.04
CA ALA A 120 -2.06 -16.25 11.84
C ALA A 120 -2.75 -14.95 12.25
N LEU A 121 -1.97 -13.93 12.64
CA LEU A 121 -2.50 -12.61 12.98
C LEU A 121 -3.06 -11.88 11.76
N ARG A 122 -2.45 -12.05 10.59
CA ARG A 122 -2.97 -11.49 9.33
C ARG A 122 -4.32 -12.10 8.97
N ILE A 123 -4.45 -13.44 9.11
CA ILE A 123 -5.69 -14.17 8.87
C ILE A 123 -6.78 -13.69 9.83
N ASP A 124 -6.49 -13.63 11.15
CA ASP A 124 -7.43 -13.17 12.16
C ASP A 124 -7.97 -11.76 11.85
N ARG A 125 -7.09 -10.84 11.48
CA ARG A 125 -7.48 -9.47 11.08
C ARG A 125 -8.40 -9.44 9.87
N ILE A 126 -8.19 -10.32 8.88
CA ILE A 126 -9.03 -10.42 7.69
C ILE A 126 -10.37 -11.03 8.02
N VAL A 127 -10.41 -12.11 8.81
CA VAL A 127 -11.64 -12.73 9.33
C VAL A 127 -12.52 -11.68 9.99
N ASN A 128 -11.95 -10.92 10.94
CA ASN A 128 -12.71 -9.91 11.69
C ASN A 128 -13.14 -8.71 10.85
N ARG A 129 -12.30 -8.27 9.92
CA ARG A 129 -12.60 -7.12 9.05
C ARG A 129 -13.69 -7.43 8.02
N ASP A 130 -13.60 -8.61 7.40
CA ASP A 130 -14.41 -8.97 6.24
C ASP A 130 -15.60 -9.86 6.63
N ASN A 131 -15.69 -10.25 7.92
CA ASN A 131 -16.69 -11.15 8.46
C ASN A 131 -16.83 -12.46 7.67
N ILE A 132 -15.70 -13.12 7.45
CA ILE A 132 -15.57 -14.38 6.71
C ILE A 132 -14.96 -15.46 7.59
N THR A 133 -15.01 -16.70 7.14
CA THR A 133 -14.38 -17.83 7.84
C THR A 133 -12.84 -17.82 7.72
N VAL A 134 -12.16 -18.55 8.60
CA VAL A 134 -10.70 -18.71 8.57
C VAL A 134 -10.24 -19.32 7.23
N ASP A 135 -10.98 -20.31 6.71
CA ASP A 135 -10.60 -20.97 5.46
C ASP A 135 -10.79 -20.04 4.25
N GLU A 136 -11.85 -19.24 4.24
CA GLU A 136 -12.03 -18.20 3.23
C GLU A 136 -10.92 -17.15 3.29
N ALA A 137 -10.54 -16.69 4.49
CA ALA A 137 -9.46 -15.74 4.67
C ALA A 137 -8.11 -16.27 4.16
N LYS A 138 -7.79 -17.54 4.45
CA LYS A 138 -6.60 -18.23 3.93
C LYS A 138 -6.61 -18.33 2.41
N ALA A 139 -7.75 -18.73 1.83
CA ALA A 139 -7.90 -18.83 0.38
C ALA A 139 -7.71 -17.46 -0.29
N HIS A 140 -8.36 -16.40 0.23
CA HIS A 140 -8.21 -15.03 -0.27
C HIS A 140 -6.78 -14.52 -0.20
N LEU A 141 -6.06 -14.78 0.91
CA LEU A 141 -4.67 -14.37 1.04
C LEU A 141 -3.78 -15.06 0.01
N ARG A 142 -3.94 -16.39 -0.14
CA ARG A 142 -3.15 -17.18 -1.09
C ARG A 142 -3.40 -16.73 -2.53
N GLU A 143 -4.67 -16.68 -2.96
CA GLU A 143 -5.04 -16.23 -4.31
C GLU A 143 -4.44 -14.85 -4.62
N ARG A 144 -4.58 -13.93 -3.67
CA ARG A 144 -4.08 -12.56 -3.83
C ARG A 144 -2.55 -12.50 -3.88
N GLU A 145 -1.85 -13.27 -3.06
CA GLU A 145 -0.40 -13.31 -3.06
C GLU A 145 0.13 -13.91 -4.36
N GLU A 146 -0.41 -15.05 -4.79
CA GLU A 146 -0.02 -15.72 -6.03
C GLU A 146 -0.27 -14.85 -7.27
N ALA A 147 -1.46 -14.25 -7.37
CA ALA A 147 -1.82 -13.39 -8.49
C ALA A 147 -0.91 -12.14 -8.58
N ASN A 148 -0.62 -11.49 -7.45
CA ASN A 148 0.26 -10.32 -7.45
C ASN A 148 1.72 -10.69 -7.74
N ILE A 149 2.24 -11.78 -7.19
CA ILE A 149 3.59 -12.25 -7.50
C ILE A 149 3.73 -12.58 -8.99
N ALA A 150 2.77 -13.29 -9.56
CA ALA A 150 2.76 -13.60 -11.00
C ALA A 150 2.73 -12.33 -11.86
N LYS A 151 1.89 -11.35 -11.49
CA LYS A 151 1.81 -10.06 -12.14
C LYS A 151 3.14 -9.29 -12.10
N TRP A 152 3.72 -9.14 -10.92
CA TRP A 152 5.00 -8.40 -10.79
C TRP A 152 6.16 -9.07 -11.50
N LYS A 153 6.18 -10.41 -11.56
CA LYS A 153 7.14 -11.13 -12.40
C LYS A 153 6.98 -10.81 -13.90
N ARG A 154 5.75 -10.63 -14.38
CA ARG A 154 5.52 -10.20 -15.77
C ARG A 154 5.94 -8.76 -16.02
N MET A 155 5.64 -7.86 -15.07
CA MET A 155 5.85 -6.42 -15.23
C MET A 155 7.31 -6.00 -15.00
N TYR A 156 7.99 -6.66 -14.07
CA TYR A 156 9.30 -6.19 -13.56
C TYR A 156 10.43 -7.22 -13.61
N GLY A 157 10.15 -8.46 -14.00
CA GLY A 157 11.12 -9.56 -14.05
C GLY A 157 11.20 -10.27 -12.72
#